data_b9edbf9cac0c506baa42d06e92d01da8
#
_entry.id   b9edbf9cac0c506baa42d06e92d01da8
#
_cell.length_a   1.000
_cell.length_b   1.000
_cell.length_c   1.000
_cell.angle_alpha   90.00
_cell.angle_beta   90.00
_cell.angle_gamma   90.00
#
_symmetry.space_group_name_H-M   'P 1'
#
loop_
_entity.id
_entity.type
_entity.pdbx_description
1 polymer ?
#
loop_
_entity_poly.entity_id
_entity_poly.type
_entity_poly.pdbx_seq_one_letter_code
_entity_poly.pdbx_strand_id
1 'polypeptide(L)'
;MPNMAAAAIATDERPAPVQNYERTTVPFTNDVLDEEESRNYLVRHIHFPSIGDNRQRHDQVTGKYYESKHPGKKPLIIVLPIFGGHVYPSQNMTLYLKRISEGDVHVFRMLGEQNLTDWWGLKNAPDEESFMELWRATAQAERNTIIDIRRTIDWALARPEVDPDRIAVIGFSRGAIMAAVATASDTRLAATVLVMGGAHPQQALATCPMLKGEGVQRKVQKEFGWTLDEFADRLAPLYYDLDPANFAGRTDASRVLIVEAAKDDCIAANARQALWLAMGQPKRISIPHGHKRAFLSMTPLGTKWLQREIWSFLQETM
;
A
#
# COMPACT_ATOMS: atom_id res chain seq x y z
N MET A 1 5.44 32.68 -29.26
CA MET A 1 5.41 31.60 -28.26
C MET A 1 4.91 32.19 -26.96
N PRO A 2 3.71 31.86 -26.46
CA PRO A 2 3.25 32.39 -25.20
C PRO A 2 3.82 31.55 -24.06
N ASN A 3 4.39 32.27 -23.13
CA ASN A 3 4.98 31.80 -21.88
C ASN A 3 3.88 31.21 -21.00
N MET A 4 3.82 29.90 -20.85
CA MET A 4 2.96 29.25 -19.87
C MET A 4 3.63 29.37 -18.50
N ALA A 5 3.37 30.48 -17.83
CA ALA A 5 3.66 30.58 -16.40
C ALA A 5 2.87 29.53 -15.66
N ALA A 6 3.59 28.61 -14.98
CA ALA A 6 2.99 27.66 -14.06
C ALA A 6 2.27 28.45 -12.96
N ALA A 7 0.95 28.40 -12.97
CA ALA A 7 0.14 28.95 -11.89
C ALA A 7 0.53 28.22 -10.60
N ALA A 8 1.07 28.96 -9.65
CA ALA A 8 1.27 28.48 -8.29
C ALA A 8 -0.10 28.10 -7.73
N ILE A 9 -0.33 26.83 -7.51
CA ILE A 9 -1.57 26.29 -6.95
C ILE A 9 -1.57 26.69 -5.49
N ALA A 10 -2.58 27.48 -5.10
CA ALA A 10 -2.84 27.83 -3.71
C ALA A 10 -2.91 26.54 -2.86
N THR A 11 -2.14 26.53 -1.79
CA THR A 11 -1.76 25.32 -1.03
C THR A 11 -2.79 24.88 0.00
N ASP A 12 -4.06 25.34 0.01
CA ASP A 12 -4.81 25.22 1.24
C ASP A 12 -6.29 24.78 1.18
N GLU A 13 -6.84 24.38 0.06
CA GLU A 13 -8.26 23.96 0.03
C GLU A 13 -8.50 22.51 -0.43
N ARG A 14 -7.49 21.70 -0.51
CA ARG A 14 -7.74 20.28 -0.82
C ARG A 14 -8.10 19.55 0.44
N PRO A 15 -9.25 18.81 0.43
CA PRO A 15 -9.58 17.98 1.57
C PRO A 15 -8.41 17.08 1.88
N ALA A 16 -8.00 17.09 3.13
CA ALA A 16 -6.98 16.21 3.62
C ALA A 16 -7.48 14.78 3.40
N PRO A 17 -6.78 13.93 2.62
CA PRO A 17 -7.22 12.58 2.27
C PRO A 17 -7.16 11.71 3.48
N VAL A 18 -8.15 10.85 3.68
CA VAL A 18 -8.15 9.84 4.74
C VAL A 18 -7.71 10.41 6.11
N GLN A 19 -7.93 11.70 6.35
CA GLN A 19 -7.04 12.46 7.20
C GLN A 19 -7.61 13.00 8.44
N ASN A 20 -8.88 12.79 8.66
CA ASN A 20 -9.45 13.01 9.97
C ASN A 20 -9.09 11.86 10.94
N TYR A 21 -8.00 11.11 10.62
CA TYR A 21 -7.42 10.24 11.61
C TYR A 21 -6.74 11.12 12.67
N GLU A 22 -7.47 11.44 13.68
CA GLU A 22 -6.89 11.97 14.92
C GLU A 22 -6.17 10.83 15.62
N ARG A 23 -4.89 11.05 15.91
CA ARG A 23 -4.09 10.17 16.74
C ARG A 23 -4.81 9.98 18.08
N THR A 24 -5.48 8.86 18.22
CA THR A 24 -6.22 8.57 19.43
C THR A 24 -5.29 7.99 20.47
N THR A 25 -5.40 8.48 21.70
CA THR A 25 -4.76 7.91 22.90
C THR A 25 -5.43 6.62 23.37
N VAL A 26 -6.22 5.98 22.51
CA VAL A 26 -6.86 4.69 22.82
C VAL A 26 -5.77 3.66 23.08
N PRO A 27 -5.71 3.05 24.27
CA PRO A 27 -4.73 2.01 24.54
C PRO A 27 -4.94 0.86 23.55
N PHE A 28 -3.87 0.49 22.86
CA PHE A 28 -3.89 -0.68 21.99
C PHE A 28 -3.88 -1.92 22.89
N THR A 29 -4.90 -2.74 22.79
CA THR A 29 -4.86 -4.11 23.30
C THR A 29 -4.22 -4.98 22.23
N ASN A 30 -3.05 -5.54 22.57
CA ASN A 30 -2.38 -6.49 21.69
C ASN A 30 -2.65 -7.91 22.24
N ASP A 31 -3.47 -8.65 21.56
CA ASP A 31 -3.61 -10.06 21.84
C ASP A 31 -2.59 -10.81 20.99
N VAL A 32 -1.70 -11.52 21.66
CA VAL A 32 -0.75 -12.40 21.00
C VAL A 32 -1.46 -13.71 20.74
N LEU A 33 -1.75 -13.99 19.46
CA LEU A 33 -2.46 -15.20 19.05
C LEU A 33 -1.55 -16.43 19.03
N ASP A 34 -0.30 -16.22 18.65
CA ASP A 34 0.69 -17.29 18.52
C ASP A 34 2.09 -16.68 18.62
N GLU A 35 3.03 -17.45 19.21
CA GLU A 35 4.44 -17.06 19.33
C GLU A 35 5.32 -18.15 18.73
N GLU A 36 6.18 -17.74 17.78
CA GLU A 36 7.20 -18.60 17.19
C GLU A 36 8.57 -18.04 17.48
N GLU A 37 9.44 -18.79 18.12
CA GLU A 37 10.82 -18.41 18.33
C GLU A 37 11.69 -18.75 17.11
N SER A 38 12.58 -17.82 16.74
CA SER A 38 13.68 -18.07 15.82
C SER A 38 14.99 -17.57 16.42
N ARG A 39 16.13 -17.81 15.74
CA ARG A 39 17.45 -17.44 16.26
C ARG A 39 17.50 -15.96 16.68
N ASN A 40 17.04 -15.05 15.82
CA ASN A 40 17.16 -13.60 16.01
C ASN A 40 15.82 -12.92 16.27
N TYR A 41 14.70 -13.66 16.19
CA TYR A 41 13.36 -13.07 16.23
C TYR A 41 12.42 -13.89 17.12
N LEU A 42 11.65 -13.18 17.92
CA LEU A 42 10.38 -13.65 18.46
C LEU A 42 9.29 -13.28 17.46
N VAL A 43 8.43 -14.22 17.10
CA VAL A 43 7.39 -13.98 16.07
C VAL A 43 6.03 -14.08 16.74
N ARG A 44 5.27 -12.98 16.66
CA ARG A 44 3.94 -12.87 17.26
C ARG A 44 2.88 -12.67 16.18
N HIS A 45 1.75 -13.33 16.31
CA HIS A 45 0.54 -12.91 15.62
C HIS A 45 -0.15 -11.85 16.46
N ILE A 46 -0.33 -10.66 15.91
CA ILE A 46 -0.87 -9.51 16.62
C ILE A 46 -2.12 -9.03 15.92
N HIS A 47 -3.12 -8.68 16.72
CA HIS A 47 -4.25 -7.93 16.26
C HIS A 47 -4.57 -6.81 17.26
N PHE A 48 -5.09 -5.71 16.77
CA PHE A 48 -5.57 -4.59 17.56
C PHE A 48 -6.71 -3.87 16.83
N PRO A 49 -7.60 -3.17 17.55
CA PRO A 49 -8.75 -2.54 16.92
C PRO A 49 -8.38 -1.57 15.82
N SER A 50 -9.03 -1.65 14.66
CA SER A 50 -9.10 -0.60 13.67
C SER A 50 -10.08 0.47 14.13
N ILE A 51 -9.93 1.71 13.66
CA ILE A 51 -10.92 2.78 13.91
C ILE A 51 -11.77 3.10 12.70
N GLY A 52 -11.60 2.36 11.62
CA GLY A 52 -12.45 2.50 10.44
C GLY A 52 -13.93 2.24 10.79
N ASP A 53 -14.85 2.83 10.05
CA ASP A 53 -16.29 2.53 10.19
C ASP A 53 -16.56 1.13 9.63
N ASN A 54 -16.59 0.17 10.54
CA ASN A 54 -16.48 -1.25 10.25
C ASN A 54 -17.77 -2.03 10.25
N ARG A 55 -18.83 -1.42 9.80
CA ARG A 55 -20.11 -2.15 9.72
C ARG A 55 -20.06 -3.40 8.85
N GLN A 56 -18.95 -3.67 8.17
CA GLN A 56 -18.94 -4.75 7.19
C GLN A 56 -17.88 -5.81 7.29
N ARG A 57 -16.69 -5.67 7.90
CA ARG A 57 -15.73 -6.80 7.97
C ARG A 57 -14.41 -6.59 8.73
N HIS A 58 -14.01 -5.35 9.04
CA HIS A 58 -12.67 -5.07 9.58
C HIS A 58 -12.70 -4.19 10.79
N ASP A 59 -12.82 -4.82 11.92
CA ASP A 59 -12.69 -4.16 13.22
C ASP A 59 -11.26 -4.24 13.78
N GLN A 60 -10.37 -4.95 13.09
CA GLN A 60 -9.03 -5.22 13.59
C GLN A 60 -7.93 -5.13 12.54
N VAL A 61 -6.81 -4.54 12.92
CA VAL A 61 -5.53 -4.70 12.21
C VAL A 61 -4.91 -6.01 12.64
N THR A 62 -4.57 -6.85 11.68
CA THR A 62 -3.94 -8.15 11.93
C THR A 62 -2.56 -8.20 11.27
N GLY A 63 -1.56 -8.73 11.98
CA GLY A 63 -0.20 -8.86 11.46
C GLY A 63 0.64 -9.92 12.12
N LYS A 64 1.76 -10.26 11.47
CA LYS A 64 2.87 -10.96 12.10
C LYS A 64 3.97 -9.95 12.45
N TYR A 65 4.25 -9.81 13.73
CA TYR A 65 5.34 -8.99 14.24
C TYR A 65 6.56 -9.86 14.51
N TYR A 66 7.61 -9.57 13.79
CA TYR A 66 8.93 -10.17 13.95
C TYR A 66 9.78 -9.25 14.83
N GLU A 67 9.71 -9.48 16.12
CA GLU A 67 10.41 -8.72 17.13
C GLU A 67 11.87 -9.18 17.21
N SER A 68 12.80 -8.26 17.03
CA SER A 68 14.23 -8.53 17.22
C SER A 68 14.54 -8.94 18.66
N LYS A 69 15.33 -9.96 18.85
CA LYS A 69 15.89 -10.38 20.15
C LYS A 69 17.16 -9.62 20.53
N HIS A 70 17.69 -8.79 19.64
CA HIS A 70 18.86 -7.97 19.92
C HIS A 70 18.50 -6.80 20.83
N PRO A 71 19.38 -6.41 21.75
CA PRO A 71 19.10 -5.33 22.70
C PRO A 71 19.05 -3.96 22.02
N GLY A 72 18.38 -3.02 22.69
CA GLY A 72 18.24 -1.63 22.25
C GLY A 72 17.13 -1.41 21.22
N LYS A 73 16.81 -0.14 20.99
CA LYS A 73 15.81 0.25 20.01
C LYS A 73 16.25 -0.07 18.60
N LYS A 74 15.35 -0.61 17.80
CA LYS A 74 15.60 -0.99 16.41
C LYS A 74 14.60 -0.32 15.45
N PRO A 75 14.98 -0.08 14.20
CA PRO A 75 14.05 0.35 13.16
C PRO A 75 12.90 -0.64 13.01
N LEU A 76 11.74 -0.15 12.61
CA LEU A 76 10.60 -0.98 12.22
C LEU A 76 10.32 -0.84 10.73
N ILE A 77 10.17 -1.97 10.05
CA ILE A 77 9.72 -2.02 8.65
C ILE A 77 8.32 -2.63 8.61
N ILE A 78 7.34 -1.84 8.19
CA ILE A 78 5.96 -2.29 7.95
C ILE A 78 5.87 -2.79 6.52
N VAL A 79 5.49 -4.06 6.33
CA VAL A 79 5.36 -4.68 5.02
C VAL A 79 3.88 -4.91 4.74
N LEU A 80 3.37 -4.23 3.71
CA LEU A 80 1.95 -4.28 3.36
C LEU A 80 1.64 -5.46 2.44
N PRO A 81 0.40 -5.97 2.49
CA PRO A 81 -0.07 -6.98 1.55
C PRO A 81 -0.25 -6.40 0.15
N ILE A 82 -0.37 -7.29 -0.83
CA ILE A 82 -0.92 -6.97 -2.14
C ILE A 82 -2.45 -7.09 -2.11
N PHE A 83 -3.07 -6.80 -3.23
CA PHE A 83 -4.47 -7.06 -3.49
C PHE A 83 -4.85 -8.53 -3.19
N GLY A 84 -5.62 -8.74 -2.14
CA GLY A 84 -6.25 -10.03 -1.83
C GLY A 84 -5.33 -11.18 -1.37
N GLY A 85 -4.07 -10.91 -1.02
CA GLY A 85 -3.17 -11.99 -0.65
C GLY A 85 -2.21 -11.65 0.49
N HIS A 86 -2.03 -12.60 1.41
CA HIS A 86 -1.10 -12.41 2.53
C HIS A 86 0.26 -13.06 2.34
N VAL A 87 0.46 -13.82 1.30
CA VAL A 87 1.66 -14.68 1.23
C VAL A 87 2.71 -14.01 0.37
N TYR A 88 2.40 -13.74 -0.87
CA TYR A 88 3.37 -13.30 -1.86
C TYR A 88 2.97 -11.93 -2.44
N PRO A 89 3.87 -10.95 -2.64
CA PRO A 89 5.32 -10.95 -2.39
C PRO A 89 5.72 -10.52 -0.96
N SER A 90 4.77 -10.05 -0.13
CA SER A 90 5.04 -9.48 1.19
C SER A 90 5.76 -10.46 2.12
N GLN A 91 5.36 -11.74 2.10
CA GLN A 91 6.05 -12.78 2.88
C GLN A 91 7.50 -12.95 2.44
N ASN A 92 7.76 -13.01 1.14
CA ASN A 92 9.13 -13.17 0.63
C ASN A 92 10.02 -11.98 1.01
N MET A 93 9.48 -10.76 0.95
CA MET A 93 10.21 -9.57 1.39
C MET A 93 10.49 -9.61 2.89
N THR A 94 9.51 -9.98 3.70
CA THR A 94 9.68 -10.16 5.15
C THR A 94 10.77 -11.18 5.47
N LEU A 95 10.75 -12.35 4.82
CA LEU A 95 11.76 -13.39 5.02
C LEU A 95 13.16 -12.94 4.56
N TYR A 96 13.22 -12.14 3.50
CA TYR A 96 14.47 -11.55 3.05
C TYR A 96 15.02 -10.55 4.07
N LEU A 97 14.19 -9.61 4.54
CA LEU A 97 14.56 -8.61 5.55
C LEU A 97 15.08 -9.29 6.82
N LYS A 98 14.35 -10.27 7.35
CA LYS A 98 14.78 -11.05 8.52
C LYS A 98 16.18 -11.65 8.36
N ARG A 99 16.48 -12.16 7.17
CA ARG A 99 17.75 -12.81 6.90
C ARG A 99 18.88 -11.83 6.71
N ILE A 100 18.65 -10.74 5.95
CA ILE A 100 19.72 -9.79 5.61
C ILE A 100 20.08 -8.88 6.77
N SER A 101 19.11 -8.55 7.62
CA SER A 101 19.31 -7.68 8.79
C SER A 101 19.83 -8.45 10.02
N GLU A 102 19.73 -9.79 10.03
CA GLU A 102 20.19 -10.65 11.12
C GLU A 102 19.68 -10.24 12.53
N GLY A 103 18.56 -9.53 12.60
CA GLY A 103 17.97 -9.04 13.86
C GLY A 103 18.17 -7.55 14.11
N ASP A 104 18.75 -6.80 13.18
CA ASP A 104 18.95 -5.36 13.37
C ASP A 104 17.74 -4.49 13.04
N VAL A 105 16.61 -5.10 12.62
CA VAL A 105 15.33 -4.43 12.45
C VAL A 105 14.19 -5.27 13.01
N HIS A 106 13.11 -4.62 13.40
CA HIS A 106 11.81 -5.25 13.56
C HIS A 106 11.08 -5.27 12.22
N VAL A 107 10.23 -6.27 11.99
CA VAL A 107 9.35 -6.30 10.82
C VAL A 107 7.91 -6.55 11.25
N PHE A 108 7.00 -5.68 10.86
CA PHE A 108 5.57 -5.90 10.99
C PHE A 108 4.98 -6.22 9.62
N ARG A 109 4.67 -7.47 9.37
CA ARG A 109 3.96 -7.86 8.15
C ARG A 109 2.47 -7.74 8.39
N MET A 110 1.87 -6.70 7.86
CA MET A 110 0.41 -6.54 7.88
C MET A 110 -0.23 -7.66 7.06
N LEU A 111 -1.18 -8.36 7.65
CA LEU A 111 -1.96 -9.36 6.96
C LEU A 111 -3.19 -8.65 6.40
N GLY A 112 -3.25 -8.58 5.07
CA GLY A 112 -4.39 -7.97 4.38
C GLY A 112 -5.57 -8.92 4.36
N GLU A 113 -6.73 -8.36 4.17
CA GLU A 113 -7.91 -9.15 3.97
C GLU A 113 -7.98 -9.78 2.59
N GLN A 114 -8.39 -11.03 2.56
CA GLN A 114 -8.56 -11.78 1.31
C GLN A 114 -9.67 -11.22 0.43
N ASN A 115 -10.66 -10.55 1.04
CA ASN A 115 -11.90 -10.11 0.38
C ASN A 115 -12.11 -8.60 0.46
N LEU A 116 -11.03 -7.80 0.32
CA LEU A 116 -11.14 -6.35 0.29
C LEU A 116 -12.11 -5.86 -0.83
N THR A 117 -12.20 -6.63 -1.91
CA THR A 117 -13.16 -6.42 -2.99
C THR A 117 -14.05 -7.65 -3.13
N ASP A 118 -15.35 -7.47 -3.08
CA ASP A 118 -16.30 -8.55 -3.32
C ASP A 118 -16.48 -8.82 -4.82
N TRP A 119 -15.52 -9.56 -5.39
CA TRP A 119 -15.51 -9.90 -6.82
C TRP A 119 -16.73 -10.71 -7.24
N TRP A 120 -17.23 -11.56 -6.35
CA TRP A 120 -18.42 -12.35 -6.65
C TRP A 120 -19.66 -11.48 -6.69
N GLY A 121 -19.83 -10.59 -5.71
CA GLY A 121 -20.92 -9.62 -5.68
C GLY A 121 -20.87 -8.69 -6.89
N LEU A 122 -19.71 -8.12 -7.22
CA LEU A 122 -19.52 -7.25 -8.39
C LEU A 122 -19.92 -7.97 -9.71
N LYS A 123 -19.51 -9.21 -9.87
CA LYS A 123 -19.86 -10.01 -11.06
C LYS A 123 -21.36 -10.28 -11.16
N ASN A 124 -22.05 -10.48 -10.03
CA ASN A 124 -23.45 -10.87 -9.96
C ASN A 124 -24.38 -9.73 -9.54
N ALA A 125 -23.92 -8.50 -9.47
CA ALA A 125 -24.75 -7.34 -9.16
C ALA A 125 -25.94 -7.27 -10.15
N PRO A 126 -27.17 -7.11 -9.67
CA PRO A 126 -28.35 -7.15 -10.53
C PRO A 126 -28.48 -5.91 -11.43
N ASP A 127 -27.92 -4.78 -11.03
CA ASP A 127 -28.03 -3.49 -11.70
C ASP A 127 -26.80 -2.60 -11.43
N GLU A 128 -26.74 -1.45 -12.10
CA GLU A 128 -25.64 -0.48 -11.98
C GLU A 128 -25.52 0.10 -10.57
N GLU A 129 -26.64 0.35 -9.88
CA GLU A 129 -26.62 0.94 -8.53
C GLU A 129 -26.01 -0.04 -7.53
N SER A 130 -26.45 -1.29 -7.51
CA SER A 130 -25.89 -2.35 -6.67
C SER A 130 -24.40 -2.58 -6.98
N PHE A 131 -24.00 -2.52 -8.25
CA PHE A 131 -22.64 -2.61 -8.67
C PHE A 131 -21.78 -1.46 -8.14
N MET A 132 -22.25 -0.22 -8.24
CA MET A 132 -21.54 0.95 -7.75
C MET A 132 -21.50 0.99 -6.22
N GLU A 133 -22.50 0.46 -5.52
CA GLU A 133 -22.49 0.33 -4.06
C GLU A 133 -21.36 -0.58 -3.58
N LEU A 134 -21.13 -1.70 -4.26
CA LEU A 134 -20.00 -2.59 -3.96
C LEU A 134 -18.64 -1.91 -4.20
N TRP A 135 -18.54 -1.01 -5.18
CA TRP A 135 -17.34 -0.20 -5.37
C TRP A 135 -17.17 0.88 -4.29
N ARG A 136 -18.25 1.50 -3.82
CA ARG A 136 -18.20 2.39 -2.65
C ARG A 136 -17.69 1.65 -1.41
N ALA A 137 -18.20 0.45 -1.16
CA ALA A 137 -17.73 -0.40 -0.07
C ALA A 137 -16.25 -0.77 -0.21
N THR A 138 -15.80 -1.10 -1.43
CA THR A 138 -14.39 -1.37 -1.73
C THR A 138 -13.50 -0.16 -1.47
N ALA A 139 -13.88 1.02 -1.95
CA ALA A 139 -13.14 2.26 -1.72
C ALA A 139 -13.07 2.60 -0.22
N GLN A 140 -14.17 2.37 0.53
CA GLN A 140 -14.18 2.56 1.98
C GLN A 140 -13.23 1.60 2.70
N ALA A 141 -13.17 0.34 2.28
CA ALA A 141 -12.23 -0.64 2.83
C ALA A 141 -10.76 -0.26 2.56
N GLU A 142 -10.47 0.38 1.43
CA GLU A 142 -9.14 0.93 1.14
C GLU A 142 -8.80 2.13 2.03
N ARG A 143 -9.75 3.03 2.28
CA ARG A 143 -9.58 4.13 3.26
C ARG A 143 -9.24 3.58 4.63
N ASN A 144 -10.00 2.59 5.08
CA ASN A 144 -9.76 1.93 6.36
C ASN A 144 -8.35 1.33 6.42
N THR A 145 -7.90 0.69 5.34
CA THR A 145 -6.53 0.13 5.27
C THR A 145 -5.45 1.21 5.41
N ILE A 146 -5.64 2.40 4.81
CA ILE A 146 -4.69 3.50 4.97
C ILE A 146 -4.68 4.01 6.41
N ILE A 147 -5.85 4.10 7.04
CA ILE A 147 -5.95 4.42 8.48
C ILE A 147 -5.22 3.36 9.31
N ASP A 148 -5.39 2.08 8.99
CA ASP A 148 -4.75 0.97 9.68
C ASP A 148 -3.22 0.98 9.54
N ILE A 149 -2.68 1.45 8.42
CA ILE A 149 -1.23 1.70 8.28
C ILE A 149 -0.78 2.75 9.31
N ARG A 150 -1.49 3.87 9.42
CA ARG A 150 -1.18 4.94 10.37
C ARG A 150 -1.37 4.46 11.82
N ARG A 151 -2.38 3.64 12.07
CA ARG A 151 -2.62 3.02 13.37
C ARG A 151 -1.53 2.01 13.73
N THR A 152 -0.97 1.31 12.76
CA THR A 152 0.21 0.46 12.98
C THR A 152 1.43 1.27 13.39
N ILE A 153 1.58 2.50 12.87
CA ILE A 153 2.63 3.43 13.32
C ILE A 153 2.37 3.84 14.79
N ASP A 154 1.12 4.15 15.16
CA ASP A 154 0.79 4.48 16.55
C ASP A 154 1.07 3.31 17.50
N TRP A 155 0.71 2.10 17.09
CA TRP A 155 1.03 0.87 17.82
C TRP A 155 2.54 0.71 17.99
N ALA A 156 3.32 0.94 16.93
CA ALA A 156 4.78 0.84 16.96
C ALA A 156 5.41 1.86 17.91
N LEU A 157 4.92 3.09 17.91
CA LEU A 157 5.41 4.16 18.78
C LEU A 157 5.14 3.91 20.28
N ALA A 158 4.19 3.05 20.60
CA ALA A 158 3.94 2.60 21.96
C ALA A 158 4.88 1.46 22.41
N ARG A 159 5.74 0.94 21.54
CA ARG A 159 6.67 -0.16 21.81
C ARG A 159 8.04 0.38 22.25
N PRO A 160 8.53 0.02 23.44
CA PRO A 160 9.81 0.52 23.94
C PRO A 160 11.03 0.08 23.13
N GLU A 161 10.92 -1.06 22.45
CA GLU A 161 11.95 -1.66 21.60
C GLU A 161 12.05 -1.01 20.21
N VAL A 162 11.01 -0.27 19.76
CA VAL A 162 11.00 0.37 18.45
C VAL A 162 11.64 1.75 18.50
N ASP A 163 12.47 2.05 17.51
CA ASP A 163 13.01 3.39 17.31
C ASP A 163 11.97 4.27 16.60
N PRO A 164 11.44 5.30 17.28
CA PRO A 164 10.35 6.12 16.74
C PRO A 164 10.73 6.93 15.50
N ASP A 165 12.02 7.21 15.33
CA ASP A 165 12.53 8.02 14.21
C ASP A 165 12.89 7.17 12.98
N ARG A 166 12.82 5.84 13.11
CA ARG A 166 13.23 4.89 12.06
C ARG A 166 12.11 3.88 11.75
N ILE A 167 10.97 4.40 11.27
CA ILE A 167 9.84 3.58 10.82
C ILE A 167 9.72 3.68 9.31
N ALA A 168 9.72 2.55 8.62
CA ALA A 168 9.56 2.49 7.17
C ALA A 168 8.33 1.67 6.77
N VAL A 169 7.84 1.92 5.54
CA VAL A 169 6.78 1.14 4.92
C VAL A 169 7.20 0.61 3.54
N ILE A 170 6.86 -0.64 3.25
CA ILE A 170 7.01 -1.25 1.93
C ILE A 170 5.64 -1.70 1.44
N GLY A 171 5.18 -1.15 0.32
CA GLY A 171 3.92 -1.53 -0.32
C GLY A 171 4.14 -2.16 -1.69
N PHE A 172 3.25 -3.09 -2.08
CA PHE A 172 3.28 -3.79 -3.36
C PHE A 172 1.97 -3.60 -4.10
N SER A 173 2.03 -3.23 -5.40
CA SER A 173 0.85 -3.04 -6.26
C SER A 173 -0.18 -2.13 -5.57
N ARG A 174 -1.37 -2.61 -5.26
CA ARG A 174 -2.38 -1.86 -4.50
C ARG A 174 -1.85 -1.40 -3.13
N GLY A 175 -1.06 -2.23 -2.43
CA GLY A 175 -0.40 -1.82 -1.18
C GLY A 175 0.58 -0.66 -1.37
N ALA A 176 1.20 -0.52 -2.55
CA ALA A 176 2.05 0.62 -2.87
C ALA A 176 1.24 1.91 -3.06
N ILE A 177 0.04 1.82 -3.65
CA ILE A 177 -0.88 2.96 -3.78
C ILE A 177 -1.30 3.46 -2.39
N MET A 178 -1.71 2.53 -1.51
CA MET A 178 -2.10 2.86 -0.14
C MET A 178 -0.91 3.41 0.68
N ALA A 179 0.29 2.82 0.51
CA ALA A 179 1.51 3.33 1.15
C ALA A 179 1.84 4.75 0.71
N ALA A 180 1.66 5.08 -0.58
CA ALA A 180 1.91 6.42 -1.09
C ALA A 180 0.98 7.46 -0.45
N VAL A 181 -0.31 7.15 -0.32
CA VAL A 181 -1.28 8.03 0.36
C VAL A 181 -0.98 8.12 1.86
N ALA A 182 -0.65 7.00 2.52
CA ALA A 182 -0.25 7.01 3.93
C ALA A 182 1.00 7.88 4.15
N THR A 183 2.01 7.78 3.28
CA THR A 183 3.25 8.57 3.36
C THR A 183 2.98 10.06 3.19
N ALA A 184 2.12 10.44 2.24
CA ALA A 184 1.72 11.84 2.04
C ALA A 184 0.87 12.39 3.20
N SER A 185 0.36 11.52 4.07
CA SER A 185 -0.53 11.85 5.19
C SER A 185 0.12 11.69 6.56
N ASP A 186 1.30 11.08 6.64
CA ASP A 186 1.96 10.77 7.91
C ASP A 186 3.47 11.05 7.85
N THR A 187 3.90 12.09 8.53
CA THR A 187 5.30 12.55 8.52
C THR A 187 6.24 11.70 9.38
N ARG A 188 5.73 10.70 10.09
CA ARG A 188 6.53 9.83 10.98
C ARG A 188 7.24 8.70 10.22
N LEU A 189 6.91 8.50 8.94
CA LEU A 189 7.61 7.54 8.10
C LEU A 189 8.97 8.10 7.68
N ALA A 190 10.03 7.44 8.12
CA ALA A 190 11.40 7.77 7.74
C ALA A 190 11.72 7.33 6.30
N ALA A 191 11.19 6.19 5.87
CA ALA A 191 11.38 5.68 4.52
C ALA A 191 10.13 5.00 3.97
N THR A 192 9.96 5.08 2.64
CA THR A 192 8.85 4.45 1.93
C THR A 192 9.33 3.77 0.65
N VAL A 193 8.94 2.52 0.45
CA VAL A 193 9.24 1.78 -0.77
C VAL A 193 7.95 1.39 -1.47
N LEU A 194 7.76 1.89 -2.69
CA LEU A 194 6.57 1.70 -3.51
C LEU A 194 6.90 0.76 -4.68
N VAL A 195 6.44 -0.48 -4.61
CA VAL A 195 6.77 -1.51 -5.60
C VAL A 195 5.56 -1.75 -6.51
N MET A 196 5.71 -1.41 -7.80
CA MET A 196 4.68 -1.58 -8.83
C MET A 196 3.34 -0.91 -8.50
N GLY A 197 3.40 0.29 -7.91
CA GLY A 197 2.27 1.17 -7.70
C GLY A 197 2.09 2.17 -8.84
N GLY A 198 1.00 2.93 -8.77
CA GLY A 198 0.68 4.03 -9.67
C GLY A 198 -0.28 5.01 -9.02
N ALA A 199 -0.45 6.17 -9.62
CA ALA A 199 -1.60 7.03 -9.40
C ALA A 199 -2.80 6.53 -10.22
N HIS A 200 -3.93 7.23 -10.14
CA HIS A 200 -5.15 6.89 -10.87
C HIS A 200 -5.62 5.45 -10.64
N PRO A 201 -5.84 5.02 -9.36
CA PRO A 201 -6.23 3.64 -9.04
C PRO A 201 -7.47 3.18 -9.79
N GLN A 202 -8.42 4.07 -10.09
CA GLN A 202 -9.62 3.79 -10.87
C GLN A 202 -9.31 3.29 -12.29
N GLN A 203 -8.26 3.80 -12.93
CA GLN A 203 -7.83 3.32 -14.26
C GLN A 203 -7.31 1.89 -14.17
N ALA A 204 -6.46 1.60 -13.18
CA ALA A 204 -5.95 0.24 -12.97
C ALA A 204 -7.10 -0.75 -12.68
N LEU A 205 -8.08 -0.37 -11.87
CA LEU A 205 -9.26 -1.20 -11.59
C LEU A 205 -10.10 -1.47 -12.85
N ALA A 206 -10.25 -0.48 -13.70
CA ALA A 206 -11.02 -0.62 -14.94
C ALA A 206 -10.28 -1.44 -16.01
N THR A 207 -8.96 -1.26 -16.17
CA THR A 207 -8.25 -1.72 -17.38
C THR A 207 -7.28 -2.89 -17.16
N CYS A 208 -6.88 -3.19 -15.90
CA CYS A 208 -5.90 -4.24 -15.63
C CYS A 208 -6.35 -5.62 -16.16
N PRO A 209 -5.60 -6.25 -17.07
CA PRO A 209 -5.98 -7.54 -17.64
C PRO A 209 -6.06 -8.68 -16.64
N MET A 210 -5.37 -8.57 -15.50
CA MET A 210 -5.44 -9.56 -14.43
C MET A 210 -6.84 -9.65 -13.81
N LEU A 211 -7.62 -8.55 -13.86
CA LEU A 211 -8.98 -8.48 -13.34
C LEU A 211 -10.05 -9.01 -14.33
N LYS A 212 -9.66 -9.35 -15.57
CA LYS A 212 -10.58 -9.96 -16.54
C LYS A 212 -11.16 -11.29 -16.05
N GLY A 213 -10.36 -12.07 -15.33
CA GLY A 213 -10.77 -13.36 -14.78
C GLY A 213 -11.96 -13.27 -13.83
N GLU A 214 -12.11 -12.12 -13.16
CA GLU A 214 -13.21 -11.85 -12.23
C GLU A 214 -14.54 -11.54 -12.93
N GLY A 215 -14.54 -11.35 -14.24
CA GLY A 215 -15.75 -11.12 -15.02
C GLY A 215 -16.32 -9.70 -14.95
N VAL A 216 -15.74 -8.82 -14.11
CA VAL A 216 -16.22 -7.45 -13.88
C VAL A 216 -16.17 -6.63 -15.18
N GLN A 217 -15.04 -6.63 -15.90
CA GLN A 217 -14.92 -5.91 -17.17
C GLN A 217 -15.92 -6.40 -18.22
N ARG A 218 -16.21 -7.71 -18.24
CA ARG A 218 -17.21 -8.29 -19.14
C ARG A 218 -18.61 -7.78 -18.81
N LYS A 219 -18.95 -7.74 -17.52
CA LYS A 219 -20.23 -7.20 -17.04
C LYS A 219 -20.40 -5.75 -17.46
N VAL A 220 -19.41 -4.94 -17.17
CA VAL A 220 -19.38 -3.50 -17.48
C VAL A 220 -19.66 -3.29 -19.00
N GLN A 221 -18.95 -4.01 -19.86
CA GLN A 221 -19.05 -3.82 -21.31
C GLN A 221 -20.32 -4.45 -21.91
N LYS A 222 -20.75 -5.63 -21.43
CA LYS A 222 -21.83 -6.38 -22.06
C LYS A 222 -23.21 -6.12 -21.46
N GLU A 223 -23.29 -5.90 -20.15
CA GLU A 223 -24.56 -5.74 -19.45
C GLU A 223 -24.89 -4.26 -19.26
N PHE A 224 -23.89 -3.43 -18.90
CA PHE A 224 -24.10 -1.99 -18.70
C PHE A 224 -23.81 -1.15 -19.95
N GLY A 225 -23.14 -1.71 -20.94
CA GLY A 225 -22.79 -1.01 -22.19
C GLY A 225 -21.72 0.08 -22.02
N TRP A 226 -21.01 0.11 -20.89
CA TRP A 226 -19.96 1.09 -20.65
C TRP A 226 -18.65 0.67 -21.30
N THR A 227 -17.92 1.63 -21.82
CA THR A 227 -16.49 1.46 -22.12
C THR A 227 -15.68 1.32 -20.82
N LEU A 228 -14.44 0.86 -20.88
CA LEU A 228 -13.58 0.80 -19.69
C LEU A 228 -13.17 2.20 -19.21
N ASP A 229 -13.11 3.18 -20.10
CA ASP A 229 -12.85 4.58 -19.73
C ASP A 229 -14.04 5.17 -18.99
N GLU A 230 -15.28 5.00 -19.46
CA GLU A 230 -16.49 5.39 -18.73
C GLU A 230 -16.58 4.71 -17.38
N PHE A 231 -16.15 3.45 -17.29
CA PHE A 231 -16.09 2.77 -16.00
C PHE A 231 -15.06 3.41 -15.05
N ALA A 232 -13.86 3.74 -15.54
CA ALA A 232 -12.86 4.46 -14.77
C ALA A 232 -13.38 5.83 -14.30
N ASP A 233 -14.07 6.57 -15.17
CA ASP A 233 -14.65 7.87 -14.85
C ASP A 233 -15.72 7.77 -13.75
N ARG A 234 -16.54 6.72 -13.76
CA ARG A 234 -17.53 6.46 -12.70
C ARG A 234 -16.90 6.11 -11.36
N LEU A 235 -15.72 5.46 -11.38
CA LEU A 235 -14.95 5.16 -10.18
C LEU A 235 -14.19 6.38 -9.65
N ALA A 236 -13.81 7.33 -10.50
CA ALA A 236 -12.94 8.45 -10.13
C ALA A 236 -13.39 9.23 -8.89
N PRO A 237 -14.68 9.58 -8.71
CA PRO A 237 -15.14 10.27 -7.49
C PRO A 237 -14.94 9.43 -6.22
N LEU A 238 -15.06 8.09 -6.30
CA LEU A 238 -14.92 7.20 -5.17
C LEU A 238 -13.46 7.06 -4.72
N TYR A 239 -12.53 7.26 -5.67
CA TYR A 239 -11.10 7.09 -5.47
C TYR A 239 -10.32 8.40 -5.37
N TYR A 240 -11.01 9.54 -5.32
CA TYR A 240 -10.36 10.86 -5.31
C TYR A 240 -9.35 11.00 -4.15
N ASP A 241 -9.77 10.67 -2.93
CA ASP A 241 -8.95 10.72 -1.72
C ASP A 241 -8.03 9.51 -1.53
N LEU A 242 -8.06 8.56 -2.46
CA LEU A 242 -7.20 7.38 -2.52
C LEU A 242 -6.17 7.46 -3.65
N ASP A 243 -6.21 8.51 -4.45
CA ASP A 243 -5.28 8.72 -5.57
C ASP A 243 -4.05 9.51 -5.13
N PRO A 244 -2.84 8.92 -5.14
CA PRO A 244 -1.62 9.63 -4.79
C PRO A 244 -1.38 10.92 -5.58
N ALA A 245 -1.90 11.03 -6.81
CA ALA A 245 -1.76 12.24 -7.63
C ALA A 245 -2.35 13.49 -6.96
N ASN A 246 -3.36 13.32 -6.10
CA ASN A 246 -4.00 14.41 -5.38
C ASN A 246 -3.20 14.92 -4.16
N PHE A 247 -2.04 14.33 -3.88
CA PHE A 247 -1.17 14.63 -2.73
C PHE A 247 0.23 15.11 -3.11
N ALA A 248 0.41 15.53 -4.34
CA ALA A 248 1.68 16.03 -4.84
C ALA A 248 2.28 17.13 -3.94
N GLY A 249 3.59 17.07 -3.72
CA GLY A 249 4.32 18.05 -2.93
C GLY A 249 4.26 17.86 -1.39
N ARG A 250 3.64 16.79 -0.91
CA ARG A 250 3.55 16.50 0.54
C ARG A 250 4.63 15.54 1.04
N THR A 251 5.43 14.97 0.16
CA THR A 251 6.41 13.95 0.50
C THR A 251 7.81 14.42 0.17
N ASP A 252 8.75 14.15 1.07
CA ASP A 252 10.18 14.30 0.80
C ASP A 252 10.66 13.18 -0.12
N ALA A 253 11.04 13.54 -1.33
CA ALA A 253 11.48 12.58 -2.35
C ALA A 253 12.70 11.74 -1.93
N SER A 254 13.58 12.28 -1.06
CA SER A 254 14.77 11.57 -0.57
C SER A 254 14.41 10.34 0.28
N ARG A 255 13.20 10.33 0.84
CA ARG A 255 12.66 9.24 1.70
C ARG A 255 11.84 8.21 0.93
N VAL A 256 11.79 8.31 -0.40
CA VAL A 256 10.95 7.42 -1.22
C VAL A 256 11.78 6.70 -2.26
N LEU A 257 11.54 5.40 -2.40
CA LEU A 257 12.01 4.58 -3.51
C LEU A 257 10.81 4.05 -4.29
N ILE A 258 10.77 4.31 -5.60
CA ILE A 258 9.79 3.69 -6.51
C ILE A 258 10.46 2.57 -7.30
N VAL A 259 9.85 1.39 -7.31
CA VAL A 259 10.19 0.27 -8.18
C VAL A 259 9.03 0.03 -9.11
N GLU A 260 9.27 0.16 -10.42
CA GLU A 260 8.23 -0.02 -11.44
C GLU A 260 8.56 -1.16 -12.41
N ALA A 261 7.54 -1.72 -13.03
CA ALA A 261 7.68 -2.63 -14.16
C ALA A 261 7.58 -1.81 -15.47
N ALA A 262 8.63 -1.82 -16.29
CA ALA A 262 8.68 -1.01 -17.52
C ALA A 262 7.57 -1.38 -18.53
N LYS A 263 7.16 -2.66 -18.53
CA LYS A 263 6.13 -3.22 -19.41
C LYS A 263 4.89 -3.61 -18.61
N ASP A 264 4.56 -2.79 -17.59
CA ASP A 264 3.40 -3.04 -16.75
C ASP A 264 2.11 -2.94 -17.58
N ASP A 265 1.32 -3.98 -17.53
CA ASP A 265 0.04 -4.10 -18.23
C ASP A 265 -1.18 -3.82 -17.31
N CYS A 266 -0.93 -3.67 -16.00
CA CYS A 266 -1.94 -3.27 -15.01
C CYS A 266 -1.85 -1.79 -14.66
N ILE A 267 -0.63 -1.29 -14.44
CA ILE A 267 -0.39 0.11 -14.08
C ILE A 267 0.16 0.82 -15.31
N ALA A 268 -0.68 1.59 -15.96
CA ALA A 268 -0.35 2.31 -17.19
C ALA A 268 0.84 3.28 -17.01
N ALA A 269 1.56 3.58 -18.09
CA ALA A 269 2.76 4.43 -18.04
C ALA A 269 2.48 5.83 -17.49
N ASN A 270 1.33 6.43 -17.85
CA ASN A 270 0.87 7.71 -17.32
C ASN A 270 0.60 7.65 -15.80
N ALA A 271 0.03 6.57 -15.30
CA ALA A 271 -0.24 6.37 -13.89
C ALA A 271 1.06 6.22 -13.08
N ARG A 272 2.06 5.49 -13.61
CA ARG A 272 3.40 5.39 -13.00
C ARG A 272 4.11 6.74 -12.97
N GLN A 273 4.03 7.49 -14.09
CA GLN A 273 4.60 8.82 -14.16
C GLN A 273 3.92 9.81 -13.22
N ALA A 274 2.60 9.76 -13.11
CA ALA A 274 1.84 10.59 -12.17
C ALA A 274 2.20 10.29 -10.71
N LEU A 275 2.36 9.03 -10.33
CA LEU A 275 2.86 8.66 -9.00
C LEU A 275 4.26 9.23 -8.74
N TRP A 276 5.19 9.08 -9.69
CA TRP A 276 6.54 9.59 -9.54
C TRP A 276 6.59 11.11 -9.34
N LEU A 277 5.76 11.84 -10.10
CA LEU A 277 5.62 13.30 -9.94
C LEU A 277 4.99 13.65 -8.58
N ALA A 278 3.93 12.95 -8.19
CA ALA A 278 3.24 13.19 -6.92
C ALA A 278 4.14 12.99 -5.70
N MET A 279 5.03 12.00 -5.75
CA MET A 279 5.99 11.70 -4.69
C MET A 279 7.25 12.58 -4.73
N GLY A 280 7.29 13.63 -5.56
CA GLY A 280 8.40 14.60 -5.62
C GLY A 280 9.61 14.13 -6.45
N GLN A 281 9.39 13.22 -7.40
CA GLN A 281 10.42 12.68 -8.30
C GLN A 281 11.54 11.90 -7.58
N PRO A 282 11.20 10.92 -6.76
CA PRO A 282 12.16 10.15 -5.98
C PRO A 282 13.06 9.25 -6.85
N LYS A 283 14.04 8.59 -6.21
CA LYS A 283 14.80 7.49 -6.84
C LYS A 283 13.84 6.45 -7.43
N ARG A 284 14.05 6.08 -8.71
CA ARG A 284 13.21 5.15 -9.43
C ARG A 284 14.04 4.02 -10.06
N ILE A 285 13.62 2.78 -9.80
CA ILE A 285 14.18 1.57 -10.40
C ILE A 285 13.15 0.99 -11.36
N SER A 286 13.52 0.80 -12.62
CA SER A 286 12.66 0.23 -13.64
C SER A 286 13.09 -1.18 -13.99
N ILE A 287 12.16 -2.15 -13.85
CA ILE A 287 12.40 -3.56 -14.17
C ILE A 287 11.84 -3.85 -15.58
N PRO A 288 12.60 -4.48 -16.49
CA PRO A 288 12.22 -4.66 -17.90
C PRO A 288 11.16 -5.77 -18.10
N HIS A 289 10.20 -5.89 -17.20
CA HIS A 289 9.16 -6.92 -17.18
C HIS A 289 7.75 -6.31 -17.09
N GLY A 290 6.71 -7.13 -17.34
CA GLY A 290 5.33 -6.80 -17.03
C GLY A 290 5.03 -7.05 -15.56
N HIS A 291 3.85 -6.59 -15.08
CA HIS A 291 3.44 -6.59 -13.67
C HIS A 291 3.68 -7.95 -12.97
N LYS A 292 3.10 -9.01 -13.51
CA LYS A 292 3.20 -10.35 -12.92
C LYS A 292 4.64 -10.90 -12.89
N ARG A 293 5.41 -10.68 -13.97
CA ARG A 293 6.81 -11.18 -14.05
C ARG A 293 7.74 -10.40 -13.12
N ALA A 294 7.50 -9.12 -12.91
CA ALA A 294 8.28 -8.32 -11.98
C ALA A 294 8.17 -8.86 -10.55
N PHE A 295 7.00 -9.31 -10.13
CA PHE A 295 6.85 -9.97 -8.84
C PHE A 295 7.59 -11.31 -8.77
N LEU A 296 7.64 -12.09 -9.86
CA LEU A 296 8.39 -13.35 -9.89
C LEU A 296 9.89 -13.15 -9.64
N SER A 297 10.46 -11.99 -10.00
CA SER A 297 11.86 -11.67 -9.70
C SER A 297 12.14 -11.55 -8.19
N MET A 298 11.12 -11.35 -7.38
CA MET A 298 11.21 -11.28 -5.92
C MET A 298 10.99 -12.63 -5.21
N THR A 299 10.81 -13.72 -5.97
CA THR A 299 10.73 -15.07 -5.40
C THR A 299 12.09 -15.56 -4.91
N PRO A 300 12.14 -16.62 -4.08
CA PRO A 300 13.41 -17.26 -3.70
C PRO A 300 14.25 -17.75 -4.89
N LEU A 301 13.60 -18.01 -6.03
CA LEU A 301 14.25 -18.45 -7.28
C LEU A 301 14.70 -17.28 -8.16
N GLY A 302 14.25 -16.06 -7.88
CA GLY A 302 14.63 -14.86 -8.60
C GLY A 302 16.00 -14.31 -8.15
N THR A 303 16.52 -13.36 -8.92
CA THR A 303 17.72 -12.64 -8.50
C THR A 303 17.37 -11.78 -7.28
N LYS A 304 18.12 -11.93 -6.20
CA LYS A 304 17.93 -11.12 -4.98
C LYS A 304 18.40 -9.66 -5.15
N TRP A 305 18.67 -9.25 -6.40
CA TRP A 305 19.16 -7.92 -6.69
C TRP A 305 18.19 -6.83 -6.22
N LEU A 306 16.91 -6.94 -6.60
CA LEU A 306 15.91 -5.94 -6.21
C LEU A 306 15.73 -5.82 -4.70
N GLN A 307 15.71 -6.97 -4.00
CA GLN A 307 15.65 -6.95 -2.53
C GLN A 307 16.87 -6.28 -1.90
N ARG A 308 18.06 -6.45 -2.51
CA ARG A 308 19.29 -5.76 -2.07
C ARG A 308 19.20 -4.25 -2.29
N GLU A 309 18.71 -3.80 -3.45
CA GLU A 309 18.50 -2.37 -3.70
C GLU A 309 17.53 -1.75 -2.71
N ILE A 310 16.41 -2.45 -2.42
CA ILE A 310 15.45 -2.01 -1.40
C ILE A 310 16.12 -1.93 -0.02
N TRP A 311 16.91 -2.95 0.35
CA TRP A 311 17.58 -2.98 1.64
C TRP A 311 18.65 -1.88 1.75
N SER A 312 19.47 -1.67 0.72
CA SER A 312 20.44 -0.56 0.68
C SER A 312 19.77 0.80 0.87
N PHE A 313 18.68 1.04 0.14
CA PHE A 313 17.91 2.28 0.31
C PHE A 313 17.39 2.46 1.74
N LEU A 314 16.85 1.40 2.36
CA LEU A 314 16.35 1.48 3.73
C LEU A 314 17.48 1.78 4.73
N GLN A 315 18.65 1.16 4.55
CA GLN A 315 19.82 1.42 5.41
C GLN A 315 20.39 2.84 5.26
N GLU A 316 20.29 3.42 4.06
CA GLU A 316 20.76 4.78 3.77
C GLU A 316 19.78 5.86 4.32
N THR A 317 18.51 5.50 4.47
CA THR A 317 17.44 6.45 4.77
C THR A 317 16.98 6.40 6.22
N MET A 318 17.10 5.27 6.88
CA MET A 318 16.78 5.04 8.29
C MET A 318 18.05 5.02 9.15
#